data_959b2b1ccfeae10f90cb098899a6b536
#
_entry.id   959b2b1ccfeae10f90cb098899a6b536
#
_cell.length_a   1.000
_cell.length_b   1.000
_cell.length_c   1.000
_cell.angle_alpha   90.00
_cell.angle_beta   90.00
_cell.angle_gamma   90.00
#
_symmetry.space_group_name_H-M   'P 1'
#
loop_
_entity.id
_entity.type
_entity.pdbx_description
1 polymer ?
#
loop_
_entity_poly.entity_id
_entity_poly.type
_entity_poly.pdbx_seq_one_letter_code
_entity_poly.pdbx_strand_id
1 'polypeptide(L)'
;LTSPPTHSRPVTKDELTQVLNLFGLSEQDLDARLSPAYIHGGSNHIVLPLQSRQTLASMAYSLTAGKAVMEALGLVTIMLVYIESPQVFVVRNAFASGGVIEDPATGAAAAAFAGYLRDAKWPHNGQFTIRQGEDMGAPSVIRVSLSEEKGSPVSVSGTTRNI
;
A
#
# COMPACT_ATOMS: atom_id res chain seq x y z
N LEU A 1 -3.47 17.47 1.84
CA LEU A 1 -4.51 16.94 0.95
C LEU A 1 -5.54 16.14 1.72
N THR A 2 -6.80 16.28 1.37
CA THR A 2 -7.91 15.48 1.90
C THR A 2 -8.38 14.53 0.80
N SER A 3 -8.49 13.24 1.14
CA SER A 3 -8.92 12.23 0.18
C SER A 3 -10.43 12.26 -0.05
N PRO A 4 -10.92 11.65 -1.16
CA PRO A 4 -12.31 11.22 -1.24
C PRO A 4 -12.64 10.21 -0.13
N PRO A 5 -13.94 9.87 0.05
CA PRO A 5 -14.33 8.81 0.98
C PRO A 5 -13.61 7.48 0.67
N THR A 6 -13.34 6.70 1.72
CA THR A 6 -12.59 5.46 1.61
C THR A 6 -13.49 4.24 1.74
N HIS A 7 -13.09 3.14 1.11
CA HIS A 7 -13.69 1.82 1.35
C HIS A 7 -12.66 0.72 1.09
N SER A 8 -12.93 -0.46 1.62
CA SER A 8 -12.04 -1.61 1.48
C SER A 8 -12.85 -2.90 1.47
N ARG A 9 -12.25 -3.95 0.93
CA ARG A 9 -12.76 -5.31 0.99
C ARG A 9 -11.61 -6.31 1.00
N PRO A 10 -11.81 -7.54 1.51
CA PRO A 10 -10.80 -8.59 1.36
C PRO A 10 -10.52 -8.85 -0.13
N VAL A 11 -9.30 -9.28 -0.43
CA VAL A 11 -8.98 -9.77 -1.78
C VAL A 11 -9.68 -11.11 -2.01
N THR A 12 -10.04 -11.38 -3.27
CA THR A 12 -10.45 -12.72 -3.65
C THR A 12 -9.23 -13.64 -3.72
N LYS A 13 -9.46 -14.95 -3.69
CA LYS A 13 -8.38 -15.93 -3.84
C LYS A 13 -7.63 -15.75 -5.16
N ASP A 14 -8.34 -15.47 -6.24
CA ASP A 14 -7.74 -15.25 -7.55
C ASP A 14 -6.88 -13.97 -7.58
N GLU A 15 -7.39 -12.88 -7.02
CA GLU A 15 -6.63 -11.63 -6.90
C GLU A 15 -5.33 -11.84 -6.13
N LEU A 16 -5.41 -12.53 -4.98
CA LEU A 16 -4.24 -12.80 -4.17
C LEU A 16 -3.22 -13.68 -4.91
N THR A 17 -3.68 -14.73 -5.59
CA THR A 17 -2.81 -15.59 -6.37
C THR A 17 -2.07 -14.82 -7.45
N GLN A 18 -2.75 -13.97 -8.21
CA GLN A 18 -2.13 -13.16 -9.26
C GLN A 18 -1.08 -12.21 -8.70
N VAL A 19 -1.38 -11.55 -7.60
CA VAL A 19 -0.47 -10.57 -7.00
C VAL A 19 0.74 -11.27 -6.37
N LEU A 20 0.55 -12.35 -5.64
CA LEU A 20 1.67 -13.12 -5.07
C LEU A 20 2.59 -13.67 -6.18
N ASN A 21 2.01 -14.24 -7.23
CA ASN A 21 2.79 -14.76 -8.35
C ASN A 21 3.59 -13.67 -9.06
N LEU A 22 3.03 -12.46 -9.16
CA LEU A 22 3.71 -11.34 -9.80
C LEU A 22 5.06 -11.03 -9.12
N PHE A 23 5.08 -11.06 -7.79
CA PHE A 23 6.27 -10.74 -6.99
C PHE A 23 7.09 -11.97 -6.60
N GLY A 24 6.69 -13.17 -7.01
CA GLY A 24 7.37 -14.40 -6.59
C GLY A 24 7.22 -14.68 -5.10
N LEU A 25 6.12 -14.26 -4.50
CA LEU A 25 5.83 -14.43 -3.08
C LEU A 25 4.84 -15.57 -2.84
N SER A 26 4.79 -16.04 -1.60
CA SER A 26 3.81 -17.02 -1.13
C SER A 26 3.02 -16.46 0.06
N GLU A 27 1.96 -17.15 0.46
CA GLU A 27 1.18 -16.75 1.64
C GLU A 27 2.01 -16.73 2.92
N GLN A 28 3.10 -17.51 2.97
CA GLN A 28 4.04 -17.51 4.12
C GLN A 28 4.80 -16.20 4.28
N ASP A 29 4.90 -15.40 3.23
CA ASP A 29 5.55 -14.09 3.27
C ASP A 29 4.65 -13.01 3.87
N LEU A 30 3.37 -13.29 4.04
CA LEU A 30 2.39 -12.31 4.52
C LEU A 30 2.42 -12.16 6.04
N ASP A 31 2.15 -10.94 6.52
CA ASP A 31 1.99 -10.65 7.95
C ASP A 31 0.60 -11.12 8.40
N ALA A 32 0.56 -11.95 9.45
CA ALA A 32 -0.70 -12.48 9.96
C ALA A 32 -1.57 -11.45 10.69
N ARG A 33 -1.00 -10.29 11.06
CA ARG A 33 -1.72 -9.25 11.81
C ARG A 33 -2.65 -8.41 10.95
N LEU A 34 -2.42 -8.36 9.65
CA LEU A 34 -3.19 -7.52 8.72
C LEU A 34 -3.31 -8.25 7.39
N SER A 35 -4.53 -8.55 6.97
CA SER A 35 -4.78 -9.32 5.74
C SER A 35 -4.59 -8.48 4.48
N PRO A 36 -4.18 -9.07 3.35
CA PRO A 36 -4.25 -8.39 2.06
C PRO A 36 -5.67 -7.92 1.77
N ALA A 37 -5.79 -6.74 1.16
CA ALA A 37 -7.09 -6.14 0.88
C ALA A 37 -7.07 -5.31 -0.40
N TYR A 38 -8.25 -5.21 -1.01
CA TYR A 38 -8.53 -4.26 -2.07
C TYR A 38 -8.99 -2.96 -1.41
N ILE A 39 -8.28 -1.87 -1.66
CA ILE A 39 -8.46 -0.61 -0.94
C ILE A 39 -8.69 0.55 -1.89
N HIS A 40 -9.49 1.54 -1.45
CA HIS A 40 -9.89 2.68 -2.25
C HIS A 40 -9.93 3.96 -1.41
N GLY A 41 -9.41 5.04 -1.97
CA GLY A 41 -9.45 6.39 -1.40
C GLY A 41 -9.34 7.43 -2.51
N GLY A 42 -10.12 7.24 -3.60
CA GLY A 42 -10.06 8.00 -4.86
C GLY A 42 -9.56 7.17 -6.02
N SER A 43 -8.69 6.21 -5.77
CA SER A 43 -8.22 5.22 -6.75
C SER A 43 -8.09 3.85 -6.07
N ASN A 44 -7.93 2.81 -6.88
CA ASN A 44 -7.92 1.43 -6.40
C ASN A 44 -6.52 0.89 -6.28
N HIS A 45 -6.26 0.19 -5.18
CA HIS A 45 -4.99 -0.45 -4.89
C HIS A 45 -5.22 -1.80 -4.22
N ILE A 46 -4.23 -2.68 -4.27
CA ILE A 46 -4.17 -3.84 -3.38
C ILE A 46 -3.03 -3.62 -2.42
N VAL A 47 -3.26 -3.84 -1.13
CA VAL A 47 -2.22 -3.83 -0.10
C VAL A 47 -1.80 -5.25 0.24
N LEU A 48 -0.48 -5.48 0.27
CA LEU A 48 0.15 -6.74 0.70
C LEU A 48 1.00 -6.47 1.94
N PRO A 49 0.51 -6.75 3.14
CA PRO A 49 1.33 -6.68 4.34
C PRO A 49 2.30 -7.86 4.40
N LEU A 50 3.60 -7.57 4.47
CA LEU A 50 4.68 -8.55 4.49
C LEU A 50 5.27 -8.68 5.90
N GLN A 51 5.62 -9.90 6.31
CA GLN A 51 6.14 -10.11 7.66
C GLN A 51 7.62 -9.75 7.83
N SER A 52 8.37 -9.53 6.73
CA SER A 52 9.81 -9.29 6.77
C SER A 52 10.19 -8.02 6.03
N ARG A 53 11.01 -7.19 6.68
CA ARG A 53 11.60 -6.01 6.04
C ARG A 53 12.48 -6.39 4.85
N GLN A 54 13.19 -7.53 4.96
CA GLN A 54 14.03 -8.06 3.89
C GLN A 54 13.21 -8.42 2.67
N THR A 55 12.06 -9.05 2.85
CA THR A 55 11.16 -9.40 1.74
C THR A 55 10.67 -8.14 1.02
N LEU A 56 10.34 -7.09 1.76
CA LEU A 56 9.98 -5.79 1.17
C LEU A 56 11.15 -5.22 0.36
N ALA A 57 12.35 -5.21 0.93
CA ALA A 57 13.55 -4.70 0.25
C ALA A 57 13.86 -5.45 -1.04
N SER A 58 13.50 -6.73 -1.10
CA SER A 58 13.74 -7.62 -2.25
C SER A 58 12.64 -7.56 -3.31
N MET A 59 11.70 -6.62 -3.20
CA MET A 59 10.62 -6.49 -4.20
C MET A 59 11.20 -6.42 -5.61
N ALA A 60 10.75 -7.33 -6.46
CA ALA A 60 11.11 -7.37 -7.87
C ALA A 60 9.96 -7.99 -8.66
N TYR A 61 9.69 -7.45 -9.84
CA TYR A 61 8.68 -8.00 -10.74
C TYR A 61 8.92 -7.52 -12.17
N SER A 62 8.34 -8.23 -13.14
CA SER A 62 8.37 -7.81 -14.53
C SER A 62 7.40 -6.64 -14.76
N LEU A 63 7.89 -5.54 -15.34
CA LEU A 63 7.05 -4.38 -15.66
C LEU A 63 5.87 -4.79 -16.57
N THR A 64 6.12 -5.58 -17.59
CA THR A 64 5.08 -6.06 -18.52
C THR A 64 4.03 -6.90 -17.80
N ALA A 65 4.45 -7.86 -16.99
CA ALA A 65 3.54 -8.69 -16.21
C ALA A 65 2.76 -7.86 -15.16
N GLY A 66 3.44 -6.92 -14.51
CA GLY A 66 2.82 -6.03 -13.54
C GLY A 66 1.74 -5.16 -14.16
N LYS A 67 2.00 -4.61 -15.33
CA LYS A 67 1.02 -3.83 -16.08
C LYS A 67 -0.21 -4.65 -16.43
N ALA A 68 -0.02 -5.88 -16.89
CA ALA A 68 -1.12 -6.80 -17.22
C ALA A 68 -1.98 -7.13 -16.00
N VAL A 69 -1.37 -7.42 -14.84
CA VAL A 69 -2.08 -7.71 -13.59
C VAL A 69 -2.85 -6.48 -13.11
N MET A 70 -2.23 -5.31 -13.09
CA MET A 70 -2.88 -4.08 -12.64
C MET A 70 -4.06 -3.70 -13.53
N GLU A 71 -3.92 -3.83 -14.85
CA GLU A 71 -5.03 -3.59 -15.80
C GLU A 71 -6.17 -4.60 -15.56
N ALA A 72 -5.85 -5.88 -15.42
CA ALA A 72 -6.86 -6.93 -15.23
C ALA A 72 -7.65 -6.74 -13.93
N LEU A 73 -7.00 -6.29 -12.87
CA LEU A 73 -7.61 -6.11 -11.56
C LEU A 73 -8.12 -4.68 -11.30
N GLY A 74 -7.91 -3.77 -12.25
CA GLY A 74 -8.35 -2.37 -12.12
C GLY A 74 -7.57 -1.58 -11.07
N LEU A 75 -6.27 -1.84 -10.94
CA LEU A 75 -5.42 -1.23 -9.92
C LEU A 75 -4.55 -0.11 -10.47
N VAL A 76 -4.37 0.95 -9.69
CA VAL A 76 -3.36 1.99 -9.96
C VAL A 76 -1.99 1.54 -9.43
N THR A 77 -1.92 1.06 -8.19
CA THR A 77 -0.69 0.51 -7.62
C THR A 77 -0.96 -0.76 -6.82
N ILE A 78 0.12 -1.52 -6.55
CA ILE A 78 0.13 -2.57 -5.53
C ILE A 78 1.08 -2.10 -4.44
N MET A 79 0.55 -1.99 -3.22
CA MET A 79 1.23 -1.43 -2.06
C MET A 79 1.77 -2.55 -1.18
N LEU A 80 3.08 -2.76 -1.19
CA LEU A 80 3.74 -3.70 -0.31
C LEU A 80 4.12 -2.98 0.97
N VAL A 81 3.77 -3.55 2.12
CA VAL A 81 3.89 -2.89 3.44
C VAL A 81 4.62 -3.77 4.43
N TYR A 82 5.58 -3.20 5.13
CA TYR A 82 6.16 -3.78 6.34
C TYR A 82 5.71 -2.96 7.55
N ILE A 83 5.16 -3.62 8.55
CA ILE A 83 4.69 -2.99 9.78
C ILE A 83 5.86 -2.88 10.74
N GLU A 84 6.44 -1.69 10.87
CA GLU A 84 7.54 -1.46 11.80
C GLU A 84 7.03 -1.29 13.24
N SER A 85 5.90 -0.59 13.39
CA SER A 85 5.16 -0.44 14.64
C SER A 85 3.71 -0.14 14.32
N PRO A 86 2.77 -0.10 15.28
CA PRO A 86 1.38 0.17 14.98
C PRO A 86 1.13 1.50 14.25
N GLN A 87 2.05 2.46 14.35
CA GLN A 87 1.89 3.79 13.76
C GLN A 87 2.99 4.13 12.76
N VAL A 88 3.83 3.17 12.38
CA VAL A 88 4.90 3.38 11.40
C VAL A 88 4.95 2.21 10.42
N PHE A 89 4.84 2.52 9.14
CA PHE A 89 4.84 1.54 8.05
C PHE A 89 5.95 1.89 7.06
N VAL A 90 6.64 0.88 6.56
CA VAL A 90 7.59 1.02 5.47
C VAL A 90 6.95 0.45 4.22
N VAL A 91 6.95 1.20 3.13
CA VAL A 91 6.14 0.90 1.95
C VAL A 91 6.96 0.96 0.67
N ARG A 92 6.64 0.05 -0.25
CA ARG A 92 7.01 0.15 -1.66
C ARG A 92 5.75 0.05 -2.50
N ASN A 93 5.53 1.02 -3.38
CA ASN A 93 4.38 1.01 -4.29
C ASN A 93 4.80 0.64 -5.70
N ALA A 94 4.41 -0.55 -6.15
CA ALA A 94 4.60 -0.99 -7.51
C ALA A 94 3.61 -0.24 -8.42
N PHE A 95 4.12 0.44 -9.46
CA PHE A 95 3.35 1.37 -10.29
C PHE A 95 3.44 1.06 -11.78
N ALA A 96 3.36 -0.21 -12.15
CA ALA A 96 3.42 -0.64 -13.55
C ALA A 96 2.30 -0.04 -14.41
N SER A 97 1.13 0.23 -13.84
CA SER A 97 0.01 0.90 -14.53
C SER A 97 0.41 2.28 -15.06
N GLY A 98 1.32 2.97 -14.42
CA GLY A 98 1.89 4.25 -14.84
C GLY A 98 3.13 4.11 -15.73
N GLY A 99 3.52 2.89 -16.10
CA GLY A 99 4.67 2.63 -16.95
C GLY A 99 6.02 2.65 -16.23
N VAL A 100 6.04 2.67 -14.90
CA VAL A 100 7.26 2.64 -14.08
C VAL A 100 7.17 1.53 -13.04
N ILE A 101 8.32 1.05 -12.59
CA ILE A 101 8.37 -0.06 -11.63
C ILE A 101 7.81 0.36 -10.27
N GLU A 102 8.12 1.57 -9.83
CA GLU A 102 7.83 2.00 -8.47
C GLU A 102 7.64 3.52 -8.39
N ASP A 103 6.70 3.94 -7.51
CA ASP A 103 6.48 5.34 -7.20
C ASP A 103 7.13 5.67 -5.84
N PRO A 104 7.90 6.76 -5.73
CA PRO A 104 8.57 7.11 -4.47
C PRO A 104 7.64 7.67 -3.39
N ALA A 105 6.47 8.20 -3.77
CA ALA A 105 5.54 8.80 -2.81
C ALA A 105 4.11 8.74 -3.36
N THR A 106 3.27 7.90 -2.77
CA THR A 106 1.91 7.66 -3.28
C THR A 106 0.86 8.06 -2.24
N GLY A 107 0.44 9.34 -2.28
CA GLY A 107 -0.56 9.86 -1.36
C GLY A 107 -1.93 9.18 -1.48
N ALA A 108 -2.34 8.83 -2.71
CA ALA A 108 -3.61 8.14 -2.96
C ALA A 108 -3.65 6.75 -2.32
N ALA A 109 -2.56 5.99 -2.40
CA ALA A 109 -2.46 4.69 -1.74
C ALA A 109 -2.41 4.84 -0.21
N ALA A 110 -1.72 5.85 0.30
CA ALA A 110 -1.67 6.14 1.74
C ALA A 110 -3.07 6.43 2.29
N ALA A 111 -3.88 7.20 1.58
CA ALA A 111 -5.26 7.49 1.96
C ALA A 111 -6.13 6.24 1.97
N ALA A 112 -6.04 5.43 0.91
CA ALA A 112 -6.77 4.17 0.80
C ALA A 112 -6.39 3.20 1.92
N PHE A 113 -5.10 3.12 2.24
CA PHE A 113 -4.58 2.29 3.33
C PHE A 113 -5.10 2.75 4.70
N ALA A 114 -5.17 4.06 4.94
CA ALA A 114 -5.74 4.60 6.17
C ALA A 114 -7.18 4.16 6.37
N GLY A 115 -8.00 4.24 5.34
CA GLY A 115 -9.38 3.75 5.39
C GLY A 115 -9.45 2.27 5.70
N TYR A 116 -8.56 1.47 5.13
CA TYR A 116 -8.48 0.05 5.43
C TYR A 116 -8.07 -0.23 6.88
N LEU A 117 -7.06 0.48 7.41
CA LEU A 117 -6.66 0.33 8.81
C LEU A 117 -7.83 0.61 9.75
N ARG A 118 -8.63 1.62 9.47
CA ARG A 118 -9.84 1.93 10.22
C ARG A 118 -10.87 0.80 10.11
N ASP A 119 -11.14 0.30 8.91
CA ASP A 119 -12.09 -0.79 8.68
C ASP A 119 -11.64 -2.09 9.40
N ALA A 120 -10.35 -2.35 9.44
CA ALA A 120 -9.74 -3.49 10.13
C ALA A 120 -9.59 -3.29 11.65
N LYS A 121 -9.97 -2.11 12.15
CA LYS A 121 -9.81 -1.74 13.57
C LYS A 121 -8.38 -1.82 14.07
N TRP A 122 -7.44 -1.45 13.20
CA TRP A 122 -6.02 -1.37 13.55
C TRP A 122 -5.78 -0.22 14.55
N PRO A 123 -4.91 -0.38 15.57
CA PRO A 123 -4.68 0.65 16.59
C PRO A 123 -3.80 1.79 16.07
N HIS A 124 -4.34 2.63 15.21
CA HIS A 124 -3.61 3.75 14.59
C HIS A 124 -3.60 5.03 15.45
N ASN A 125 -4.47 5.14 16.47
CA ASN A 125 -4.59 6.31 17.35
C ASN A 125 -4.86 7.64 16.62
N GLY A 126 -5.52 7.59 15.46
CA GLY A 126 -5.89 8.77 14.67
C GLY A 126 -4.81 9.30 13.74
N GLN A 127 -3.60 8.75 13.80
CA GLN A 127 -2.52 9.16 12.90
C GLN A 127 -1.45 8.07 12.76
N PHE A 128 -0.76 8.07 11.63
CA PHE A 128 0.40 7.19 11.41
C PHE A 128 1.34 7.79 10.35
N THR A 129 2.51 7.20 10.24
CA THR A 129 3.55 7.62 9.32
C THR A 129 3.88 6.48 8.36
N ILE A 130 4.01 6.81 7.08
CA ILE A 130 4.54 5.91 6.05
C ILE A 130 5.92 6.42 5.65
N ARG A 131 6.92 5.52 5.69
CA ARG A 131 8.21 5.75 5.04
C ARG A 131 8.19 5.00 3.73
N GLN A 132 8.38 5.71 2.63
CA GLN A 132 8.31 5.17 1.27
C GLN A 132 9.50 5.62 0.44
N GLY A 133 9.89 4.81 -0.53
CA GLY A 133 10.95 5.15 -1.48
C GLY A 133 12.37 4.91 -0.97
N GLU A 134 12.57 4.40 0.23
CA GLU A 134 13.89 4.17 0.79
C GLU A 134 14.72 3.19 -0.06
N ASP A 135 14.11 2.07 -0.49
CA ASP A 135 14.80 1.03 -1.25
C ASP A 135 15.10 1.41 -2.70
N MET A 136 14.46 2.46 -3.21
CA MET A 136 14.75 2.98 -4.56
C MET A 136 15.64 4.24 -4.55
N GLY A 137 16.12 4.63 -3.37
CA GLY A 137 16.99 5.79 -3.24
C GLY A 137 16.29 7.15 -3.29
N ALA A 138 14.97 7.18 -3.16
CA ALA A 138 14.16 8.39 -3.19
C ALA A 138 13.24 8.45 -1.95
N PRO A 139 13.80 8.56 -0.73
CA PRO A 139 13.02 8.47 0.50
C PRO A 139 12.01 9.60 0.64
N SER A 140 10.79 9.25 1.07
CA SER A 140 9.75 10.19 1.45
C SER A 140 9.12 9.79 2.77
N VAL A 141 8.51 10.75 3.44
CA VAL A 141 7.73 10.53 4.66
C VAL A 141 6.34 11.09 4.41
N ILE A 142 5.34 10.22 4.57
CA ILE A 142 3.94 10.58 4.40
C ILE A 142 3.26 10.45 5.76
N ARG A 143 2.64 11.54 6.22
CA ARG A 143 1.87 11.57 7.46
C ARG A 143 0.40 11.53 7.15
N VAL A 144 -0.33 10.68 7.88
CA VAL A 144 -1.75 10.46 7.66
C VAL A 144 -2.51 10.69 8.96
N SER A 145 -3.59 11.45 8.87
CA SER A 145 -4.52 11.69 9.98
C SER A 145 -5.91 11.24 9.56
N LEU A 146 -6.61 10.56 10.44
CA LEU A 146 -7.94 10.02 10.16
C LEU A 146 -8.81 10.00 11.42
N SER A 147 -10.13 10.08 11.20
CA SER A 147 -11.12 9.91 12.26
C SER A 147 -11.52 8.42 12.38
N GLU A 148 -12.25 8.10 13.44
CA GLU A 148 -12.80 6.76 13.64
C GLU A 148 -14.04 6.49 12.76
N GLU A 149 -14.57 7.51 12.09
CA GLU A 149 -15.77 7.39 11.27
C GLU A 149 -15.50 6.62 9.98
N LYS A 150 -16.09 5.44 9.86
CA LYS A 150 -15.91 4.55 8.70
C LYS A 150 -16.29 5.28 7.40
N GLY A 151 -15.42 5.12 6.38
CA GLY A 151 -15.65 5.69 5.06
C GLY A 151 -15.33 7.17 4.95
N SER A 152 -15.06 7.88 6.05
CA SER A 152 -14.81 9.31 5.98
C SER A 152 -13.46 9.62 5.31
N PRO A 153 -13.31 10.80 4.69
CA PRO A 153 -12.04 11.22 4.10
C PRO A 153 -10.91 11.26 5.10
N VAL A 154 -9.67 11.09 4.62
CA VAL A 154 -8.46 11.15 5.43
C VAL A 154 -7.55 12.28 4.96
N SER A 155 -6.74 12.83 5.85
CA SER A 155 -5.78 13.88 5.55
C SER A 155 -4.41 13.28 5.34
N VAL A 156 -3.78 13.63 4.22
CA VAL A 156 -2.45 13.14 3.84
C VAL A 156 -1.53 14.32 3.60
N SER A 157 -0.36 14.31 4.21
CA SER A 157 0.71 15.28 3.97
C SER A 157 2.04 14.56 3.86
N GLY A 158 2.98 15.14 3.12
CA GLY A 158 4.25 14.47 2.93
C GLY A 158 5.40 15.42 2.65
N THR A 159 6.61 14.93 2.93
CA THR A 159 7.85 15.58 2.55
C THR A 159 8.67 14.61 1.71
N THR A 160 9.20 15.10 0.60
CA THR A 160 10.18 14.38 -0.21
C THR A 160 11.54 15.04 -0.03
N ARG A 161 12.57 14.23 0.03
CA ARG A 161 13.94 14.75 -0.04
C ARG A 161 14.41 14.70 -1.49
N ASN A 162 14.76 15.85 -2.02
CA ASN A 162 15.53 15.89 -3.26
C ASN A 162 16.94 15.40 -2.95
N ILE A 163 17.37 14.44 -3.71
CA ILE A 163 18.74 13.92 -3.64
C ILE A 163 19.60 14.70 -4.66
#